data_0e4ea510e30c4e9829aba817a5a73127
#
_entry.id   0e4ea510e30c4e9829aba817a5a73127
#
_cell.length_a   1.000
_cell.length_b   1.000
_cell.length_c   1.000
_cell.angle_alpha   90.00
_cell.angle_beta   90.00
_cell.angle_gamma   90.00
#
_symmetry.space_group_name_H-M   'P 1'
#
loop_
_entity.id
_entity.type
_entity.pdbx_description
1 polymer ?
#
loop_
_entity_poly.entity_id
_entity_poly.type
_entity_poly.pdbx_seq_one_letter_code
_entity_poly.pdbx_strand_id
1 'polypeptide(L)'
;MRAALRRCARNATRAATRPHAAPRATATAPARAYADIASLKRTPLYDLHARRGGKLVDFAGYALPIQYEDSIMEATQHCRSEASLFDVSHMLGSSVRGKDATAFLESLVVADLKGLKDGTGTLSVMTNEKGGIIDDTVITKVNSNDFYVVLNAGCAEKDQAHINAALAKAKAKGMDVEFVVHSDRSLLAFQGPKTMSVLQRLTDFDLSKLYFGMFTSMKINGADCWVTRTGYTGEDGFEISVPNADAMKLAERLESEKEVRMAALGPRDSLRLEAGLCLYGNDLNEDITPPEAGLAWTIGKARRELCDFTGGEIIKKQLEDPKAIPQRRVGLTFTGKGAPARQHSLILDTDGNQIGEVTSGGFSPVLQKNIAMGYVAKAFAKAGTELLVETRGKRTPAVTTKMPFVNTTYYKPAE
;
A
#
# COMPACT_ATOMS: atom_id res chain seq x y z
N MET A 1 15.63 84.55 12.72
CA MET A 1 14.99 85.28 13.83
C MET A 1 14.42 84.30 14.86
N ARG A 2 14.96 84.32 16.04
CA ARG A 2 14.47 83.75 17.30
C ARG A 2 14.08 82.27 17.37
N ALA A 3 14.92 81.38 17.91
CA ALA A 3 15.24 81.17 19.36
C ALA A 3 14.17 80.32 20.05
N ALA A 4 14.50 79.06 20.34
CA ALA A 4 14.96 78.48 21.59
C ALA A 4 13.88 78.44 22.69
N LEU A 5 13.65 77.26 23.23
CA LEU A 5 13.70 76.87 24.66
C LEU A 5 13.09 75.47 24.84
N ARG A 6 13.91 74.45 25.08
CA ARG A 6 14.14 73.71 26.31
C ARG A 6 12.88 73.33 27.12
N ARG A 7 12.63 71.98 27.32
CA ARG A 7 12.93 71.30 28.57
C ARG A 7 12.55 69.86 28.62
N CYS A 8 13.46 69.04 29.10
CA CYS A 8 13.41 67.72 29.68
C CYS A 8 12.06 67.22 30.25
N ALA A 9 11.72 66.00 30.05
CA ALA A 9 11.12 65.09 31.01
C ALA A 9 11.46 63.63 30.67
N ARG A 10 12.38 63.11 31.38
CA ARG A 10 12.54 61.83 32.10
C ARG A 10 11.97 60.55 31.47
N ASN A 11 12.91 59.65 31.27
CA ASN A 11 12.80 58.22 31.14
C ASN A 11 11.76 57.57 32.07
N ALA A 12 10.88 56.77 31.52
CA ALA A 12 10.25 55.65 32.22
C ALA A 12 10.32 54.43 31.32
N THR A 13 11.35 53.64 31.50
CA THR A 13 11.49 52.28 30.98
C THR A 13 10.39 51.40 31.58
N ARG A 14 9.39 51.07 30.77
CA ARG A 14 8.47 49.95 31.08
C ARG A 14 9.11 48.70 30.53
N ALA A 15 9.65 47.87 31.41
CA ALA A 15 10.02 46.49 31.15
C ALA A 15 8.74 45.72 30.83
N ALA A 16 8.61 45.30 29.56
CA ALA A 16 7.60 44.36 29.17
C ALA A 16 8.04 42.98 29.68
N THR A 17 7.40 42.49 30.71
CA THR A 17 7.51 41.11 31.18
C THR A 17 6.97 40.17 30.09
N ARG A 18 7.86 39.38 29.48
CA ARG A 18 7.48 38.25 28.67
C ARG A 18 6.73 37.23 29.53
N PRO A 19 5.57 36.73 29.11
CA PRO A 19 4.95 35.61 29.81
C PRO A 19 5.85 34.37 29.67
N HIS A 20 6.23 33.78 30.82
CA HIS A 20 6.87 32.48 30.89
C HIS A 20 5.95 31.45 30.20
N ALA A 21 6.42 30.88 29.09
CA ALA A 21 5.81 29.72 28.52
C ALA A 21 5.91 28.56 29.52
N ALA A 22 4.78 28.04 29.95
CA ALA A 22 4.71 26.81 30.74
C ALA A 22 5.43 25.68 30.03
N PRO A 23 6.16 24.79 30.73
CA PRO A 23 6.80 23.64 30.09
C PRO A 23 5.71 22.78 29.46
N ARG A 24 5.80 22.60 28.14
CA ARG A 24 5.00 21.63 27.40
C ARG A 24 5.28 20.25 27.97
N ALA A 25 4.27 19.65 28.60
CA ALA A 25 4.32 18.24 28.99
C ALA A 25 4.66 17.43 27.77
N THR A 26 5.82 16.81 27.76
CA THR A 26 6.19 15.78 26.80
C THR A 26 5.25 14.61 27.08
N ALA A 27 4.19 14.50 26.29
CA ALA A 27 3.40 13.29 26.24
C ALA A 27 4.35 12.19 25.72
N THR A 28 4.87 11.39 26.64
CA THR A 28 5.51 10.12 26.30
C THR A 28 4.45 9.30 25.60
N ALA A 29 4.64 9.03 24.30
CA ALA A 29 3.83 8.07 23.58
C ALA A 29 3.83 6.79 24.42
N PRO A 30 2.66 6.13 24.62
CA PRO A 30 2.62 4.88 25.37
C PRO A 30 3.55 3.90 24.67
N ALA A 31 4.49 3.32 25.42
CA ALA A 31 5.30 2.21 24.95
C ALA A 31 4.31 1.16 24.43
N ARG A 32 4.36 0.85 23.11
CA ARG A 32 3.59 -0.26 22.57
C ARG A 32 3.99 -1.47 23.39
N ALA A 33 3.06 -1.98 24.21
CA ALA A 33 3.23 -3.28 24.81
C ALA A 33 3.45 -4.24 23.64
N TYR A 34 4.59 -4.92 23.62
CA TYR A 34 4.83 -5.98 22.64
C TYR A 34 3.74 -7.01 22.89
N ALA A 35 2.82 -7.19 21.94
CA ALA A 35 1.85 -8.25 22.00
C ALA A 35 2.62 -9.55 22.18
N ASP A 36 2.14 -10.42 23.09
CA ASP A 36 2.71 -11.75 23.25
C ASP A 36 2.51 -12.49 21.91
N ILE A 37 3.61 -12.78 21.22
CA ILE A 37 3.59 -13.48 19.93
C ILE A 37 2.74 -14.76 20.00
N ALA A 38 2.70 -15.41 21.17
CA ALA A 38 1.92 -16.62 21.38
C ALA A 38 0.39 -16.39 21.28
N SER A 39 -0.08 -15.16 21.55
CA SER A 39 -1.51 -14.79 21.49
C SER A 39 -1.98 -14.35 20.10
N LEU A 40 -1.05 -14.14 19.16
CA LEU A 40 -1.38 -13.67 17.82
C LEU A 40 -1.97 -14.78 16.93
N LYS A 41 -2.77 -14.36 15.94
CA LYS A 41 -3.26 -15.27 14.90
C LYS A 41 -2.08 -15.86 14.13
N ARG A 42 -2.23 -17.08 13.63
CA ARG A 42 -1.22 -17.82 12.88
C ARG A 42 -1.73 -18.09 11.48
N THR A 43 -0.87 -17.93 10.49
CA THR A 43 -1.13 -18.44 9.14
C THR A 43 -0.86 -19.95 9.08
N PRO A 44 -1.35 -20.68 8.07
CA PRO A 44 -0.99 -22.07 7.86
C PRO A 44 0.51 -22.32 7.70
N LEU A 45 1.33 -21.29 7.36
CA LEU A 45 2.79 -21.38 7.23
C LEU A 45 3.56 -21.00 8.51
N TYR A 46 2.88 -20.76 9.63
CA TYR A 46 3.53 -20.36 10.88
C TYR A 46 4.70 -21.28 11.28
N ASP A 47 4.50 -22.60 11.20
CA ASP A 47 5.54 -23.58 11.57
C ASP A 47 6.73 -23.56 10.59
N LEU A 48 6.51 -23.22 9.33
CA LEU A 48 7.57 -23.00 8.36
C LEU A 48 8.39 -21.77 8.75
N HIS A 49 7.75 -20.68 9.13
CA HIS A 49 8.44 -19.46 9.59
C HIS A 49 9.31 -19.75 10.81
N ALA A 50 8.79 -20.51 11.80
CA ALA A 50 9.53 -20.87 12.99
C ALA A 50 10.75 -21.77 12.67
N ARG A 51 10.58 -22.79 11.81
CA ARG A 51 11.66 -23.68 11.37
C ARG A 51 12.76 -22.95 10.59
N ARG A 52 12.41 -21.87 9.87
CA ARG A 52 13.34 -21.03 9.10
C ARG A 52 13.94 -19.88 9.92
N GLY A 53 13.77 -19.89 11.24
CA GLY A 53 14.34 -18.87 12.13
C GLY A 53 13.74 -17.47 11.91
N GLY A 54 12.50 -17.40 11.46
CA GLY A 54 11.81 -16.13 11.23
C GLY A 54 11.68 -15.29 12.49
N LYS A 55 12.12 -14.04 12.44
CA LYS A 55 11.97 -13.09 13.55
C LYS A 55 10.52 -12.57 13.54
N LEU A 56 9.65 -13.23 14.31
CA LEU A 56 8.23 -12.95 14.34
C LEU A 56 7.92 -11.62 15.01
N VAL A 57 6.96 -10.90 14.44
CA VAL A 57 6.40 -9.64 14.95
C VAL A 57 4.89 -9.67 14.82
N ASP A 58 4.20 -8.77 15.56
CA ASP A 58 2.80 -8.48 15.33
C ASP A 58 2.64 -7.67 14.05
N PHE A 59 1.92 -8.23 13.09
CA PHE A 59 1.50 -7.54 11.88
C PHE A 59 0.00 -7.78 11.65
N ALA A 60 -0.79 -6.74 11.84
CA ALA A 60 -2.26 -6.79 11.72
C ALA A 60 -2.89 -7.91 12.57
N GLY A 61 -2.37 -8.17 13.77
CA GLY A 61 -2.82 -9.23 14.69
C GLY A 61 -2.35 -10.64 14.34
N TYR A 62 -1.43 -10.78 13.38
CA TYR A 62 -0.80 -12.05 13.00
C TYR A 62 0.67 -12.10 13.41
N ALA A 63 1.13 -13.29 13.81
CA ALA A 63 2.54 -13.59 14.04
C ALA A 63 3.23 -13.87 12.69
N LEU A 64 3.89 -12.87 12.12
CA LEU A 64 4.58 -12.96 10.84
C LEU A 64 6.05 -12.57 10.95
N PRO A 65 6.95 -13.14 10.12
CA PRO A 65 8.36 -12.79 10.17
C PRO A 65 8.62 -11.41 9.56
N ILE A 66 9.41 -10.60 10.27
CA ILE A 66 9.94 -9.35 9.71
C ILE A 66 11.18 -9.63 8.84
N GLN A 67 11.90 -10.70 9.15
CA GLN A 67 13.17 -11.10 8.55
C GLN A 67 13.45 -12.57 8.86
N TYR A 68 14.15 -13.27 7.95
CA TYR A 68 14.79 -14.57 8.19
C TYR A 68 16.28 -14.40 8.50
N GLU A 69 17.13 -15.35 8.08
CA GLU A 69 18.59 -15.24 8.23
C GLU A 69 19.17 -14.14 7.37
N ASP A 70 18.72 -14.04 6.12
CA ASP A 70 19.15 -12.99 5.20
C ASP A 70 18.79 -11.61 5.75
N SER A 71 19.65 -10.63 5.55
CA SER A 71 19.30 -9.25 5.82
C SER A 71 18.15 -8.78 4.90
N ILE A 72 17.40 -7.77 5.34
CA ILE A 72 16.33 -7.17 4.51
C ILE A 72 16.89 -6.74 3.15
N MET A 73 18.13 -6.24 3.11
CA MET A 73 18.79 -5.81 1.89
C MET A 73 19.07 -6.98 0.94
N GLU A 74 19.66 -8.06 1.43
CA GLU A 74 19.96 -9.26 0.65
C GLU A 74 18.68 -9.91 0.11
N ALA A 75 17.67 -10.07 0.96
CA ALA A 75 16.39 -10.64 0.55
C ALA A 75 15.66 -9.74 -0.49
N THR A 76 15.78 -8.40 -0.39
CA THR A 76 15.26 -7.48 -1.41
C THR A 76 15.98 -7.65 -2.73
N GLN A 77 17.32 -7.71 -2.73
CA GLN A 77 18.13 -7.93 -3.93
C GLN A 77 17.89 -9.29 -4.55
N HIS A 78 17.70 -10.33 -3.73
CA HIS A 78 17.36 -11.68 -4.21
C HIS A 78 16.03 -11.66 -4.99
N CYS A 79 14.99 -11.01 -4.45
CA CYS A 79 13.72 -10.88 -5.16
C CYS A 79 13.84 -10.14 -6.50
N ARG A 80 14.76 -9.18 -6.61
CA ARG A 80 15.02 -8.44 -7.87
C ARG A 80 15.75 -9.27 -8.93
N SER A 81 16.47 -10.32 -8.55
CA SER A 81 17.31 -11.12 -9.47
C SER A 81 16.83 -12.55 -9.67
N GLU A 82 16.12 -13.10 -8.71
CA GLU A 82 15.74 -14.51 -8.64
C GLU A 82 14.22 -14.66 -8.42
N ALA A 83 13.81 -15.48 -7.45
CA ALA A 83 12.43 -15.68 -7.05
C ALA A 83 12.29 -15.71 -5.53
N SER A 84 11.30 -15.02 -5.00
CA SER A 84 11.02 -14.96 -3.57
C SER A 84 9.58 -15.37 -3.27
N LEU A 85 9.39 -16.14 -2.22
CA LEU A 85 8.08 -16.58 -1.73
C LEU A 85 7.73 -15.82 -0.46
N PHE A 86 6.58 -15.12 -0.49
CA PHE A 86 6.02 -14.39 0.65
C PHE A 86 4.74 -15.07 1.12
N ASP A 87 4.63 -15.30 2.42
CA ASP A 87 3.36 -15.64 3.03
C ASP A 87 2.53 -14.36 3.21
N VAL A 88 1.45 -14.27 2.46
CA VAL A 88 0.47 -13.18 2.56
C VAL A 88 -0.92 -13.70 2.94
N SER A 89 -0.98 -14.87 3.59
CA SER A 89 -2.22 -15.54 4.02
C SER A 89 -2.98 -14.77 5.10
N HIS A 90 -2.40 -13.74 5.69
CA HIS A 90 -3.08 -12.80 6.57
C HIS A 90 -4.07 -11.87 5.84
N MET A 91 -3.91 -11.70 4.52
CA MET A 91 -4.85 -10.93 3.70
C MET A 91 -6.22 -11.61 3.67
N LEU A 92 -7.29 -10.80 3.59
CA LEU A 92 -8.65 -11.32 3.53
C LEU A 92 -9.03 -11.62 2.08
N GLY A 93 -8.94 -12.89 1.69
CA GLY A 93 -9.49 -13.37 0.42
C GLY A 93 -11.01 -13.55 0.54
N SER A 94 -11.75 -13.03 -0.43
CA SER A 94 -13.21 -13.11 -0.45
C SER A 94 -13.75 -13.18 -1.87
N SER A 95 -15.05 -13.53 -2.01
CA SER A 95 -15.77 -13.43 -3.29
C SER A 95 -17.05 -12.63 -3.12
N VAL A 96 -17.41 -11.91 -4.18
CA VAL A 96 -18.74 -11.30 -4.34
C VAL A 96 -19.42 -11.98 -5.51
N ARG A 97 -20.57 -12.61 -5.28
CA ARG A 97 -21.25 -13.48 -6.24
C ARG A 97 -22.72 -13.10 -6.41
N GLY A 98 -23.28 -13.45 -7.54
CA GLY A 98 -24.68 -13.24 -7.89
C GLY A 98 -24.83 -12.39 -9.14
N LYS A 99 -26.05 -12.40 -9.72
CA LYS A 99 -26.32 -11.65 -10.98
C LYS A 99 -26.14 -10.14 -10.85
N ASP A 100 -26.25 -9.60 -9.61
CA ASP A 100 -26.09 -8.19 -9.33
C ASP A 100 -24.71 -7.84 -8.71
N ALA A 101 -23.75 -8.80 -8.70
CA ALA A 101 -22.43 -8.64 -8.10
C ALA A 101 -21.65 -7.44 -8.69
N THR A 102 -21.69 -7.26 -10.01
CA THR A 102 -21.05 -6.11 -10.67
C THR A 102 -21.60 -4.78 -10.16
N ALA A 103 -22.92 -4.61 -10.19
CA ALA A 103 -23.56 -3.36 -9.75
C ALA A 103 -23.35 -3.08 -8.26
N PHE A 104 -23.36 -4.14 -7.44
CA PHE A 104 -23.09 -4.03 -6.02
C PHE A 104 -21.64 -3.57 -5.76
N LEU A 105 -20.64 -4.22 -6.35
CA LEU A 105 -19.24 -3.82 -6.18
C LEU A 105 -18.98 -2.41 -6.70
N GLU A 106 -19.52 -2.04 -7.85
CA GLU A 106 -19.37 -0.69 -8.40
C GLU A 106 -19.99 0.40 -7.51
N SER A 107 -20.94 0.07 -6.63
CA SER A 107 -21.43 1.01 -5.62
C SER A 107 -20.42 1.27 -4.48
N LEU A 108 -19.45 0.38 -4.28
CA LEU A 108 -18.46 0.43 -3.21
C LEU A 108 -17.10 0.94 -3.68
N VAL A 109 -16.75 0.66 -4.95
CA VAL A 109 -15.40 0.89 -5.48
C VAL A 109 -15.41 1.82 -6.69
N VAL A 110 -14.26 2.42 -6.97
CA VAL A 110 -14.13 3.40 -8.06
C VAL A 110 -13.83 2.76 -9.43
N ALA A 111 -13.44 1.48 -9.49
CA ALA A 111 -13.12 0.80 -10.74
C ALA A 111 -14.35 0.58 -11.63
N ASP A 112 -14.13 0.51 -12.94
CA ASP A 112 -15.09 0.07 -13.95
C ASP A 112 -15.02 -1.47 -14.07
N LEU A 113 -15.84 -2.15 -13.27
CA LEU A 113 -15.90 -3.62 -13.25
C LEU A 113 -16.77 -4.17 -14.37
N LYS A 114 -17.73 -3.38 -14.85
CA LYS A 114 -18.54 -3.73 -16.02
C LYS A 114 -17.67 -3.84 -17.28
N GLY A 115 -16.76 -2.87 -17.46
CA GLY A 115 -15.82 -2.86 -18.59
C GLY A 115 -14.62 -3.81 -18.42
N LEU A 116 -14.39 -4.37 -17.22
CA LEU A 116 -13.31 -5.30 -16.96
C LEU A 116 -13.58 -6.64 -17.66
N LYS A 117 -12.57 -7.21 -18.32
CA LYS A 117 -12.69 -8.50 -19.00
C LYS A 117 -12.71 -9.65 -17.99
N ASP A 118 -13.47 -10.70 -18.29
CA ASP A 118 -13.44 -11.94 -17.51
C ASP A 118 -12.01 -12.51 -17.46
N GLY A 119 -11.63 -13.08 -16.34
CA GLY A 119 -10.26 -13.57 -16.10
C GLY A 119 -9.22 -12.46 -15.93
N THR A 120 -9.61 -11.20 -15.62
CA THR A 120 -8.66 -10.11 -15.34
C THR A 120 -8.96 -9.43 -14.03
N GLY A 121 -7.90 -8.87 -13.42
CA GLY A 121 -7.96 -8.13 -12.16
C GLY A 121 -7.54 -6.67 -12.31
N THR A 122 -7.97 -5.85 -11.37
CA THR A 122 -7.60 -4.44 -11.27
C THR A 122 -7.43 -4.02 -9.81
N LEU A 123 -6.54 -3.06 -9.58
CA LEU A 123 -6.49 -2.33 -8.32
C LEU A 123 -7.66 -1.35 -8.28
N SER A 124 -8.34 -1.28 -7.16
CA SER A 124 -9.37 -0.29 -6.89
C SER A 124 -9.27 0.22 -5.47
N VAL A 125 -10.09 1.21 -5.13
CA VAL A 125 -10.25 1.70 -3.76
C VAL A 125 -11.72 1.81 -3.42
N MET A 126 -12.05 1.51 -2.16
CA MET A 126 -13.34 1.85 -1.55
C MET A 126 -13.24 3.26 -1.00
N THR A 127 -14.27 4.08 -1.18
CA THR A 127 -14.27 5.46 -0.74
C THR A 127 -15.44 5.77 0.20
N ASN A 128 -15.23 6.70 1.13
CA ASN A 128 -16.25 7.23 2.03
C ASN A 128 -16.96 8.46 1.42
N GLU A 129 -17.97 8.99 2.10
CA GLU A 129 -18.77 10.14 1.65
C GLU A 129 -17.96 11.42 1.40
N LYS A 130 -16.77 11.54 2.04
CA LYS A 130 -15.82 12.65 1.84
C LYS A 130 -14.82 12.40 0.71
N GLY A 131 -14.95 11.28 0.00
CA GLY A 131 -14.02 10.85 -1.06
C GLY A 131 -12.71 10.26 -0.53
N GLY A 132 -12.55 10.11 0.80
CA GLY A 132 -11.37 9.48 1.41
C GLY A 132 -11.36 7.96 1.21
N ILE A 133 -10.17 7.37 1.18
CA ILE A 133 -9.97 5.95 0.89
C ILE A 133 -10.21 5.12 2.15
N ILE A 134 -11.24 4.28 2.15
CA ILE A 134 -11.53 3.30 3.22
C ILE A 134 -10.50 2.19 3.20
N ASP A 135 -10.24 1.60 2.04
CA ASP A 135 -9.18 0.63 1.78
C ASP A 135 -8.86 0.55 0.28
N ASP A 136 -7.66 0.07 -0.05
CA ASP A 136 -7.31 -0.35 -1.40
C ASP A 136 -7.45 -1.87 -1.54
N THR A 137 -7.89 -2.34 -2.71
CA THR A 137 -8.24 -3.73 -2.94
C THR A 137 -7.89 -4.17 -4.35
N VAL A 138 -7.52 -5.43 -4.51
CA VAL A 138 -7.40 -6.08 -5.83
C VAL A 138 -8.67 -6.86 -6.10
N ILE A 139 -9.36 -6.50 -7.18
CA ILE A 139 -10.60 -7.14 -7.61
C ILE A 139 -10.34 -7.87 -8.91
N THR A 140 -10.59 -9.17 -8.92
CA THR A 140 -10.47 -10.03 -10.09
C THR A 140 -11.86 -10.46 -10.54
N LYS A 141 -12.22 -10.14 -11.77
CA LYS A 141 -13.47 -10.62 -12.40
C LYS A 141 -13.25 -12.02 -12.92
N VAL A 142 -13.74 -13.01 -12.17
CA VAL A 142 -13.73 -14.41 -12.61
C VAL A 142 -14.70 -14.59 -13.80
N ASN A 143 -15.90 -14.04 -13.67
CA ASN A 143 -16.90 -13.86 -14.70
C ASN A 143 -17.86 -12.73 -14.27
N SER A 144 -18.90 -12.45 -15.06
CA SER A 144 -19.84 -11.36 -14.79
C SER A 144 -20.61 -11.47 -13.45
N ASN A 145 -20.67 -12.67 -12.88
CA ASN A 145 -21.41 -12.98 -11.65
C ASN A 145 -20.51 -13.44 -10.48
N ASP A 146 -19.21 -13.46 -10.66
CA ASP A 146 -18.25 -13.91 -9.61
C ASP A 146 -16.97 -13.06 -9.68
N PHE A 147 -16.66 -12.41 -8.55
CA PHE A 147 -15.48 -11.59 -8.37
C PHE A 147 -14.69 -12.10 -7.17
N TYR A 148 -13.39 -12.34 -7.35
CA TYR A 148 -12.46 -12.60 -6.27
C TYR A 148 -11.87 -11.27 -5.80
N VAL A 149 -11.95 -10.99 -4.50
CA VAL A 149 -11.58 -9.71 -3.89
C VAL A 149 -10.60 -9.95 -2.76
N VAL A 150 -9.44 -9.30 -2.80
CA VAL A 150 -8.42 -9.35 -1.74
C VAL A 150 -8.38 -8.02 -1.03
N LEU A 151 -8.59 -8.04 0.29
CA LEU A 151 -8.62 -6.88 1.19
C LEU A 151 -7.42 -6.90 2.14
N ASN A 152 -6.99 -5.72 2.60
CA ASN A 152 -5.86 -5.60 3.51
C ASN A 152 -6.17 -6.17 4.89
N ALA A 153 -5.24 -6.95 5.45
CA ALA A 153 -5.40 -7.59 6.76
C ALA A 153 -5.69 -6.58 7.88
N GLY A 154 -5.01 -5.43 7.87
CA GLY A 154 -5.22 -4.36 8.86
C GLY A 154 -6.58 -3.66 8.76
N CYS A 155 -7.29 -3.82 7.63
CA CYS A 155 -8.62 -3.26 7.37
C CYS A 155 -9.74 -4.29 7.43
N ALA A 156 -9.41 -5.58 7.58
CA ALA A 156 -10.35 -6.70 7.39
C ALA A 156 -11.67 -6.57 8.19
N GLU A 157 -11.63 -6.14 9.45
CA GLU A 157 -12.84 -5.96 10.27
C GLU A 157 -13.68 -4.77 9.78
N LYS A 158 -13.04 -3.65 9.50
CA LYS A 158 -13.67 -2.43 8.99
C LYS A 158 -14.31 -2.68 7.62
N ASP A 159 -13.59 -3.33 6.72
CA ASP A 159 -14.05 -3.60 5.37
C ASP A 159 -15.22 -4.58 5.35
N GLN A 160 -15.15 -5.66 6.13
CA GLN A 160 -16.27 -6.58 6.29
C GLN A 160 -17.51 -5.87 6.84
N ALA A 161 -17.36 -4.98 7.83
CA ALA A 161 -18.47 -4.21 8.37
C ALA A 161 -19.07 -3.29 7.30
N HIS A 162 -18.23 -2.60 6.53
CA HIS A 162 -18.65 -1.70 5.44
C HIS A 162 -19.39 -2.47 4.33
N ILE A 163 -18.81 -3.57 3.84
CA ILE A 163 -19.39 -4.40 2.79
C ILE A 163 -20.71 -5.02 3.25
N ASN A 164 -20.78 -5.57 4.48
CA ASN A 164 -22.00 -6.18 5.02
C ASN A 164 -23.13 -5.16 5.23
N ALA A 165 -22.80 -3.95 5.65
CA ALA A 165 -23.81 -2.87 5.76
C ALA A 165 -24.40 -2.50 4.39
N ALA A 166 -23.57 -2.42 3.36
CA ALA A 166 -24.01 -2.20 1.98
C ALA A 166 -24.81 -3.40 1.44
N LEU A 167 -24.36 -4.63 1.73
CA LEU A 167 -25.02 -5.87 1.34
C LEU A 167 -26.43 -5.97 1.91
N ALA A 168 -26.64 -5.60 3.17
CA ALA A 168 -27.95 -5.57 3.79
C ALA A 168 -28.92 -4.61 3.04
N LYS A 169 -28.41 -3.42 2.66
CA LYS A 169 -29.18 -2.44 1.86
C LYS A 169 -29.49 -2.97 0.44
N ALA A 170 -28.54 -3.65 -0.19
CA ALA A 170 -28.71 -4.25 -1.51
C ALA A 170 -29.77 -5.37 -1.48
N LYS A 171 -29.70 -6.26 -0.51
CA LYS A 171 -30.68 -7.34 -0.32
C LYS A 171 -32.09 -6.81 -0.02
N ALA A 172 -32.21 -5.73 0.76
CA ALA A 172 -33.50 -5.07 1.00
C ALA A 172 -34.13 -4.49 -0.29
N LYS A 173 -33.31 -4.19 -1.31
CA LYS A 173 -33.76 -3.78 -2.64
C LYS A 173 -34.00 -4.96 -3.60
N GLY A 174 -33.87 -6.20 -3.13
CA GLY A 174 -34.08 -7.40 -3.93
C GLY A 174 -32.89 -7.79 -4.82
N MET A 175 -31.69 -7.23 -4.60
CA MET A 175 -30.50 -7.63 -5.36
C MET A 175 -30.08 -9.05 -5.01
N ASP A 176 -29.71 -9.81 -6.02
CA ASP A 176 -29.13 -11.13 -5.94
C ASP A 176 -27.61 -11.01 -5.87
N VAL A 177 -27.09 -10.92 -4.64
CA VAL A 177 -25.66 -10.78 -4.36
C VAL A 177 -25.31 -11.38 -3.01
N GLU A 178 -24.15 -12.02 -2.91
CA GLU A 178 -23.58 -12.54 -1.67
C GLU A 178 -22.11 -12.11 -1.53
N PHE A 179 -21.63 -12.03 -0.28
CA PHE A 179 -20.24 -11.80 0.07
C PHE A 179 -19.75 -13.00 0.87
N VAL A 180 -18.70 -13.67 0.40
CA VAL A 180 -18.16 -14.91 0.96
C VAL A 180 -16.70 -14.73 1.30
N VAL A 181 -16.31 -14.93 2.56
CA VAL A 181 -14.91 -14.92 3.01
C VAL A 181 -14.31 -16.32 2.89
N HIS A 182 -13.13 -16.42 2.32
CA HIS A 182 -12.40 -17.68 2.11
C HIS A 182 -11.42 -17.95 3.26
N SER A 183 -11.93 -18.43 4.40
CA SER A 183 -11.09 -18.82 5.55
C SER A 183 -10.37 -20.16 5.38
N ASP A 184 -10.73 -20.92 4.36
CA ASP A 184 -10.18 -22.23 4.00
C ASP A 184 -9.02 -22.16 3.02
N ARG A 185 -8.61 -20.95 2.61
CA ARG A 185 -7.54 -20.73 1.63
C ARG A 185 -6.45 -19.81 2.18
N SER A 186 -5.22 -20.13 1.80
CA SER A 186 -4.03 -19.32 2.02
C SER A 186 -3.70 -18.51 0.77
N LEU A 187 -2.99 -17.40 0.92
CA LEU A 187 -2.48 -16.60 -0.18
C LEU A 187 -0.95 -16.55 -0.11
N LEU A 188 -0.30 -16.97 -1.19
CA LEU A 188 1.15 -16.95 -1.37
C LEU A 188 1.50 -15.95 -2.47
N ALA A 189 2.41 -15.01 -2.22
CA ALA A 189 2.95 -14.15 -3.25
C ALA A 189 4.32 -14.68 -3.69
N PHE A 190 4.42 -15.11 -4.94
CA PHE A 190 5.62 -15.65 -5.55
C PHE A 190 6.17 -14.64 -6.57
N GLN A 191 7.25 -13.93 -6.23
CA GLN A 191 7.67 -12.68 -6.86
C GLN A 191 9.13 -12.73 -7.31
N GLY A 192 9.43 -12.14 -8.46
CA GLY A 192 10.77 -12.01 -9.03
C GLY A 192 10.87 -12.53 -10.46
N PRO A 193 11.95 -12.19 -11.21
CA PRO A 193 12.07 -12.46 -12.63
C PRO A 193 12.15 -13.96 -12.98
N LYS A 194 12.50 -14.83 -12.03
CA LYS A 194 12.60 -16.29 -12.23
C LYS A 194 11.30 -17.04 -11.90
N THR A 195 10.27 -16.34 -11.38
CA THR A 195 9.04 -17.00 -10.91
C THR A 195 8.31 -17.77 -11.99
N MET A 196 8.20 -17.22 -13.20
CA MET A 196 7.55 -17.91 -14.32
C MET A 196 8.26 -19.22 -14.66
N SER A 197 9.57 -19.22 -14.78
CA SER A 197 10.36 -20.41 -15.13
C SER A 197 10.32 -21.50 -14.05
N VAL A 198 10.26 -21.08 -12.77
CA VAL A 198 10.12 -22.01 -11.64
C VAL A 198 8.71 -22.59 -11.61
N LEU A 199 7.68 -21.74 -11.65
CA LEU A 199 6.29 -22.17 -11.53
C LEU A 199 5.87 -23.05 -12.70
N GLN A 200 6.40 -22.83 -13.92
CA GLN A 200 6.11 -23.64 -15.09
C GLN A 200 6.53 -25.12 -14.91
N ARG A 201 7.49 -25.40 -14.02
CA ARG A 201 7.88 -26.79 -13.69
C ARG A 201 6.85 -27.54 -12.83
N LEU A 202 5.87 -26.81 -12.27
CA LEU A 202 4.91 -27.33 -11.29
C LEU A 202 3.46 -27.32 -11.79
N THR A 203 3.23 -26.86 -13.04
CA THR A 203 1.90 -26.79 -13.64
C THR A 203 1.95 -27.13 -15.13
N ASP A 204 0.89 -27.75 -15.63
CA ASP A 204 0.70 -28.03 -17.08
C ASP A 204 0.14 -26.80 -17.83
N PHE A 205 -0.31 -25.76 -17.10
CA PHE A 205 -0.81 -24.55 -17.72
C PHE A 205 0.36 -23.74 -18.32
N ASP A 206 0.21 -23.29 -19.56
CA ASP A 206 1.21 -22.46 -20.24
C ASP A 206 1.20 -21.02 -19.69
N LEU A 207 2.11 -20.75 -18.77
CA LEU A 207 2.21 -19.45 -18.08
C LEU A 207 2.59 -18.28 -19.00
N SER A 208 3.09 -18.56 -20.22
CA SER A 208 3.35 -17.52 -21.23
C SER A 208 2.08 -16.84 -21.73
N LYS A 209 0.92 -17.48 -21.54
CA LYS A 209 -0.41 -16.96 -21.89
C LYS A 209 -1.08 -16.17 -20.77
N LEU A 210 -0.53 -16.19 -19.55
CA LEU A 210 -1.03 -15.44 -18.40
C LEU A 210 -0.22 -14.16 -18.26
N TYR A 211 -0.78 -13.02 -18.67
CA TYR A 211 -0.14 -11.71 -18.57
C TYR A 211 -0.46 -11.00 -17.25
N PHE A 212 0.28 -9.95 -16.94
CA PHE A 212 0.03 -9.12 -15.75
C PHE A 212 -1.43 -8.66 -15.67
N GLY A 213 -2.04 -8.86 -14.50
CA GLY A 213 -3.46 -8.59 -14.25
C GLY A 213 -4.39 -9.74 -14.66
N MET A 214 -3.91 -10.81 -15.31
CA MET A 214 -4.75 -11.95 -15.66
C MET A 214 -4.84 -12.97 -14.53
N PHE A 215 -5.98 -13.65 -14.50
CA PHE A 215 -6.36 -14.67 -13.53
C PHE A 215 -6.70 -15.98 -14.23
N THR A 216 -6.39 -17.09 -13.59
CA THR A 216 -6.87 -18.41 -13.98
C THR A 216 -6.90 -19.39 -12.81
N SER A 217 -7.71 -20.43 -12.91
CA SER A 217 -7.63 -21.59 -12.02
C SER A 217 -6.75 -22.65 -12.66
N MET A 218 -5.80 -23.20 -11.91
CA MET A 218 -4.91 -24.25 -12.39
C MET A 218 -4.45 -25.16 -11.26
N LYS A 219 -3.95 -26.34 -11.60
CA LYS A 219 -3.24 -27.19 -10.63
C LYS A 219 -1.77 -26.77 -10.56
N ILE A 220 -1.26 -26.59 -9.34
CA ILE A 220 0.16 -26.38 -9.07
C ILE A 220 0.61 -27.45 -8.09
N ASN A 221 1.55 -28.29 -8.49
CA ASN A 221 2.01 -29.44 -7.71
C ASN A 221 0.85 -30.33 -7.19
N GLY A 222 -0.22 -30.45 -7.99
CA GLY A 222 -1.43 -31.20 -7.69
C GLY A 222 -2.52 -30.46 -6.91
N ALA A 223 -2.22 -29.31 -6.28
CA ALA A 223 -3.20 -28.50 -5.56
C ALA A 223 -4.04 -27.63 -6.50
N ASP A 224 -5.34 -27.47 -6.19
CA ASP A 224 -6.26 -26.62 -6.94
C ASP A 224 -6.09 -25.14 -6.53
N CYS A 225 -5.39 -24.39 -7.36
CA CYS A 225 -5.01 -23.00 -7.09
C CYS A 225 -5.80 -22.00 -7.94
N TRP A 226 -6.07 -20.84 -7.37
CA TRP A 226 -6.46 -19.63 -8.09
C TRP A 226 -5.22 -18.75 -8.21
N VAL A 227 -4.89 -18.39 -9.43
CA VAL A 227 -3.61 -17.69 -9.70
C VAL A 227 -3.87 -16.41 -10.45
N THR A 228 -3.40 -15.31 -9.88
CA THR A 228 -3.38 -14.01 -10.54
C THR A 228 -1.93 -13.61 -10.80
N ARG A 229 -1.58 -13.22 -12.02
CA ARG A 229 -0.25 -12.66 -12.30
C ARG A 229 -0.22 -11.21 -11.86
N THR A 230 0.19 -11.00 -10.64
CA THR A 230 0.18 -9.71 -9.94
C THR A 230 1.17 -9.74 -8.79
N GLY A 231 1.35 -8.62 -8.10
CA GLY A 231 2.15 -8.56 -6.89
C GLY A 231 2.39 -7.13 -6.39
N TYR A 232 3.14 -7.06 -5.30
CA TYR A 232 3.40 -5.82 -4.55
C TYR A 232 4.90 -5.51 -4.46
N THR A 233 5.64 -5.88 -5.50
CA THR A 233 7.11 -5.78 -5.53
C THR A 233 7.66 -4.93 -6.68
N GLY A 234 6.85 -4.71 -7.71
CA GLY A 234 7.31 -4.13 -8.97
C GLY A 234 7.98 -5.14 -9.90
N GLU A 235 8.26 -6.36 -9.43
CA GLU A 235 8.72 -7.46 -10.25
C GLU A 235 7.56 -8.26 -10.83
N ASP A 236 7.83 -9.07 -11.84
CA ASP A 236 6.92 -10.10 -12.30
C ASP A 236 6.66 -11.12 -11.21
N GLY A 237 5.48 -11.74 -11.22
CA GLY A 237 5.15 -12.75 -10.23
C GLY A 237 3.67 -13.07 -10.17
N PHE A 238 3.35 -13.95 -9.22
CA PHE A 238 2.02 -14.53 -9.07
C PHE A 238 1.56 -14.42 -7.63
N GLU A 239 0.28 -14.13 -7.45
CA GLU A 239 -0.42 -14.38 -6.20
C GLU A 239 -1.22 -15.67 -6.37
N ILE A 240 -0.96 -16.63 -5.48
CA ILE A 240 -1.47 -17.99 -5.55
C ILE A 240 -2.36 -18.24 -4.34
N SER A 241 -3.68 -18.28 -4.56
CA SER A 241 -4.62 -18.73 -3.55
C SER A 241 -4.71 -20.26 -3.60
N VAL A 242 -4.39 -20.91 -2.49
CA VAL A 242 -4.28 -22.36 -2.37
C VAL A 242 -5.09 -22.85 -1.16
N PRO A 243 -5.74 -24.04 -1.16
CA PRO A 243 -6.37 -24.61 0.02
C PRO A 243 -5.39 -24.67 1.20
N ASN A 244 -5.84 -24.34 2.41
CA ASN A 244 -4.99 -24.37 3.62
C ASN A 244 -4.28 -25.71 3.81
N ALA A 245 -4.94 -26.80 3.47
CA ALA A 245 -4.40 -28.17 3.58
C ALA A 245 -3.17 -28.41 2.68
N ASP A 246 -3.07 -27.67 1.57
CA ASP A 246 -1.98 -27.82 0.59
C ASP A 246 -0.92 -26.71 0.71
N ALA A 247 -1.19 -25.65 1.49
CA ALA A 247 -0.35 -24.45 1.53
C ALA A 247 1.09 -24.76 1.98
N MET A 248 1.25 -25.55 3.06
CA MET A 248 2.58 -25.94 3.56
C MET A 248 3.36 -26.73 2.51
N LYS A 249 2.72 -27.76 1.93
CA LYS A 249 3.34 -28.62 0.91
C LYS A 249 3.75 -27.84 -0.33
N LEU A 250 2.91 -26.90 -0.77
CA LEU A 250 3.23 -26.04 -1.92
C LEU A 250 4.39 -25.08 -1.60
N ALA A 251 4.39 -24.45 -0.43
CA ALA A 251 5.46 -23.56 -0.01
C ALA A 251 6.81 -24.28 0.07
N GLU A 252 6.85 -25.46 0.72
CA GLU A 252 8.08 -26.29 0.81
C GLU A 252 8.54 -26.76 -0.58
N ARG A 253 7.60 -27.11 -1.46
CA ARG A 253 7.93 -27.50 -2.83
C ARG A 253 8.55 -26.34 -3.63
N LEU A 254 7.99 -25.14 -3.52
CA LEU A 254 8.54 -23.96 -4.18
C LEU A 254 9.92 -23.62 -3.61
N GLU A 255 10.06 -23.63 -2.28
CA GLU A 255 11.32 -23.32 -1.60
C GLU A 255 12.46 -24.34 -1.90
N SER A 256 12.11 -25.57 -2.31
CA SER A 256 13.09 -26.57 -2.71
C SER A 256 13.80 -26.27 -4.04
N GLU A 257 13.28 -25.32 -4.82
CA GLU A 257 13.90 -24.85 -6.04
C GLU A 257 15.06 -23.89 -5.72
N LYS A 258 16.20 -24.05 -6.37
CA LYS A 258 17.45 -23.32 -6.06
C LYS A 258 17.34 -21.79 -6.24
N GLU A 259 16.41 -21.35 -7.09
CA GLU A 259 16.15 -19.94 -7.36
C GLU A 259 15.27 -19.29 -6.29
N VAL A 260 14.68 -20.08 -5.38
CA VAL A 260 13.64 -19.61 -4.48
C VAL A 260 14.16 -19.42 -3.06
N ARG A 261 13.83 -18.28 -2.47
CA ARG A 261 13.99 -18.03 -1.03
C ARG A 261 12.70 -17.53 -0.41
N MET A 262 12.47 -17.89 0.85
CA MET A 262 11.42 -17.25 1.64
C MET A 262 11.78 -15.78 1.87
N ALA A 263 10.82 -14.88 1.72
CA ALA A 263 10.98 -13.47 2.01
C ALA A 263 9.89 -13.00 3.00
N ALA A 264 10.26 -12.04 3.84
CA ALA A 264 9.47 -11.60 4.99
C ALA A 264 8.92 -10.16 4.79
N LEU A 265 8.27 -9.61 5.83
CA LEU A 265 7.66 -8.27 5.79
C LEU A 265 8.68 -7.15 5.49
N GLY A 266 9.91 -7.25 6.01
CA GLY A 266 10.94 -6.23 5.79
C GLY A 266 11.31 -6.07 4.31
N PRO A 267 11.69 -7.14 3.59
CA PRO A 267 11.88 -7.10 2.14
C PRO A 267 10.62 -6.67 1.38
N ARG A 268 9.43 -7.12 1.81
CA ARG A 268 8.16 -6.71 1.20
C ARG A 268 7.97 -5.19 1.24
N ASP A 269 8.24 -4.56 2.40
CA ASP A 269 8.14 -3.10 2.55
C ASP A 269 9.19 -2.36 1.71
N SER A 270 10.41 -2.87 1.64
CA SER A 270 11.47 -2.30 0.80
C SER A 270 11.11 -2.34 -0.69
N LEU A 271 10.64 -3.49 -1.18
CA LEU A 271 10.27 -3.73 -2.59
C LEU A 271 9.09 -2.85 -3.02
N ARG A 272 8.01 -2.82 -2.21
CA ARG A 272 6.84 -2.01 -2.53
C ARG A 272 7.17 -0.52 -2.56
N LEU A 273 8.04 -0.03 -1.62
CA LEU A 273 8.48 1.35 -1.56
C LEU A 273 9.28 1.72 -2.82
N GLU A 274 10.22 0.87 -3.24
CA GLU A 274 10.97 1.04 -4.50
C GLU A 274 10.05 1.11 -5.73
N ALA A 275 8.97 0.31 -5.73
CA ALA A 275 7.95 0.32 -6.77
C ALA A 275 6.95 1.49 -6.66
N GLY A 276 7.03 2.31 -5.60
CA GLY A 276 6.13 3.44 -5.38
C GLY A 276 4.70 3.04 -5.03
N LEU A 277 4.49 1.80 -4.53
CA LEU A 277 3.18 1.26 -4.17
C LEU A 277 2.79 1.70 -2.75
N CYS A 278 1.52 2.08 -2.59
CA CYS A 278 0.99 2.56 -1.33
C CYS A 278 0.87 1.45 -0.28
N LEU A 279 1.04 1.80 0.99
CA LEU A 279 0.69 0.99 2.14
C LEU A 279 -0.48 1.66 2.87
N TYR A 280 -1.61 0.98 2.96
CA TYR A 280 -2.74 1.50 3.72
C TYR A 280 -2.40 1.69 5.21
N GLY A 281 -2.91 2.76 5.81
CA GLY A 281 -2.55 3.18 7.16
C GLY A 281 -1.30 4.06 7.24
N ASN A 282 -0.45 4.03 6.20
CA ASN A 282 0.69 4.93 6.05
C ASN A 282 0.45 5.96 4.94
N ASP A 283 0.34 5.48 3.70
CA ASP A 283 0.22 6.31 2.49
C ASP A 283 -1.23 6.61 2.12
N LEU A 284 -2.18 5.81 2.58
CA LEU A 284 -3.60 5.93 2.35
C LEU A 284 -4.36 5.87 3.67
N ASN A 285 -5.45 6.64 3.77
CA ASN A 285 -6.40 6.63 4.88
C ASN A 285 -7.73 7.27 4.47
N GLU A 286 -8.65 7.38 5.42
CA GLU A 286 -10.01 7.88 5.19
C GLU A 286 -10.12 9.40 4.95
N ASP A 287 -9.03 10.15 5.05
CA ASP A 287 -8.95 11.59 4.78
C ASP A 287 -8.25 11.91 3.44
N ILE A 288 -7.67 10.91 2.77
CA ILE A 288 -6.93 11.04 1.51
C ILE A 288 -7.79 10.55 0.35
N THR A 289 -7.97 11.39 -0.66
CA THR A 289 -8.72 11.03 -1.87
C THR A 289 -7.83 10.33 -2.92
N PRO A 290 -8.38 9.52 -3.84
CA PRO A 290 -7.62 8.91 -4.92
C PRO A 290 -6.84 9.91 -5.78
N PRO A 291 -7.37 11.11 -6.13
CA PRO A 291 -6.58 12.13 -6.82
C PRO A 291 -5.39 12.65 -6.02
N GLU A 292 -5.52 12.87 -4.70
CA GLU A 292 -4.40 13.28 -3.84
C GLU A 292 -3.31 12.21 -3.79
N ALA A 293 -3.73 10.94 -3.66
CA ALA A 293 -2.84 9.78 -3.59
C ALA A 293 -2.14 9.45 -4.93
N GLY A 294 -2.50 10.12 -6.03
CA GLY A 294 -2.03 9.77 -7.36
C GLY A 294 -2.64 8.47 -7.90
N LEU A 295 -3.80 8.08 -7.37
CA LEU A 295 -4.55 6.89 -7.73
C LEU A 295 -5.77 7.19 -8.62
N ALA A 296 -5.88 8.37 -9.20
CA ALA A 296 -6.97 8.72 -10.13
C ALA A 296 -7.10 7.76 -11.33
N TRP A 297 -6.03 7.04 -11.66
CA TRP A 297 -6.03 6.02 -12.72
C TRP A 297 -6.85 4.77 -12.37
N THR A 298 -7.11 4.51 -11.06
CA THR A 298 -7.96 3.40 -10.61
C THR A 298 -9.44 3.67 -10.89
N ILE A 299 -9.81 4.95 -11.10
CA ILE A 299 -11.16 5.32 -11.51
C ILE A 299 -11.31 4.99 -12.98
N GLY A 300 -12.18 4.05 -13.30
CA GLY A 300 -12.44 3.63 -14.68
C GLY A 300 -12.85 4.81 -15.57
N LYS A 301 -12.36 4.84 -16.80
CA LYS A 301 -12.65 5.95 -17.73
C LYS A 301 -14.16 6.20 -17.91
N ALA A 302 -14.94 5.13 -18.04
CA ALA A 302 -16.40 5.20 -18.17
C ALA A 302 -17.08 5.78 -16.92
N ARG A 303 -16.43 5.72 -15.75
CA ARG A 303 -17.00 6.19 -14.48
C ARG A 303 -16.54 7.59 -14.07
N ARG A 304 -15.52 8.15 -14.74
CA ARG A 304 -14.98 9.49 -14.40
C ARG A 304 -15.97 10.63 -14.63
N GLU A 305 -16.87 10.49 -15.59
CA GLU A 305 -17.88 11.50 -15.90
C GLU A 305 -19.03 11.49 -14.90
N LEU A 306 -19.46 10.29 -14.50
CA LEU A 306 -20.58 10.10 -13.57
C LEU A 306 -20.12 10.21 -12.12
N CYS A 307 -18.99 9.58 -11.78
CA CYS A 307 -18.51 9.38 -10.40
C CYS A 307 -19.62 8.84 -9.49
N ASP A 308 -20.36 7.83 -9.97
CA ASP A 308 -21.55 7.23 -9.36
C ASP A 308 -21.25 6.25 -8.23
N PHE A 309 -20.23 6.55 -7.43
CA PHE A 309 -19.80 5.81 -6.26
C PHE A 309 -19.73 6.74 -5.03
N THR A 310 -19.61 6.17 -3.86
CA THR A 310 -19.58 6.94 -2.60
C THR A 310 -18.45 7.98 -2.62
N GLY A 311 -18.75 9.23 -2.29
CA GLY A 311 -17.77 10.34 -2.32
C GLY A 311 -17.43 10.86 -3.71
N GLY A 312 -18.11 10.37 -4.74
CA GLY A 312 -17.83 10.69 -6.14
C GLY A 312 -17.92 12.17 -6.48
N GLU A 313 -18.80 12.94 -5.85
CA GLU A 313 -18.92 14.39 -6.10
C GLU A 313 -17.64 15.16 -5.80
N ILE A 314 -16.97 14.83 -4.67
CA ILE A 314 -15.72 15.47 -4.26
C ILE A 314 -14.60 15.07 -5.21
N ILE A 315 -14.52 13.77 -5.53
CA ILE A 315 -13.52 13.22 -6.44
C ILE A 315 -13.70 13.80 -7.85
N LYS A 316 -14.94 13.91 -8.34
CA LYS A 316 -15.25 14.54 -9.64
C LYS A 316 -14.73 15.97 -9.72
N LYS A 317 -15.01 16.79 -8.70
CA LYS A 317 -14.50 18.16 -8.62
C LYS A 317 -12.98 18.23 -8.70
N GLN A 318 -12.27 17.28 -8.03
CA GLN A 318 -10.81 17.20 -8.07
C GLN A 318 -10.26 16.72 -9.42
N LEU A 319 -11.02 15.90 -10.16
CA LEU A 319 -10.66 15.46 -11.51
C LEU A 319 -10.85 16.57 -12.54
N GLU A 320 -11.94 17.35 -12.43
CA GLU A 320 -12.28 18.45 -13.34
C GLU A 320 -11.41 19.69 -13.08
N ASP A 321 -11.20 20.05 -11.81
CA ASP A 321 -10.32 21.16 -11.42
C ASP A 321 -9.15 20.66 -10.57
N PRO A 322 -7.98 20.46 -11.18
CA PRO A 322 -6.79 20.14 -10.44
C PRO A 322 -6.44 21.11 -9.30
N LYS A 323 -6.91 22.36 -9.30
CA LYS A 323 -6.69 23.30 -8.18
C LYS A 323 -7.47 22.92 -6.94
N ALA A 324 -8.52 22.12 -7.07
CA ALA A 324 -9.29 21.58 -5.95
C ALA A 324 -8.53 20.49 -5.16
N ILE A 325 -7.37 20.00 -5.65
CA ILE A 325 -6.50 19.05 -4.94
C ILE A 325 -5.55 19.85 -4.05
N PRO A 326 -5.67 19.79 -2.71
CA PRO A 326 -4.85 20.63 -1.81
C PRO A 326 -3.41 20.13 -1.70
N GLN A 327 -3.21 18.82 -1.77
CA GLN A 327 -1.92 18.13 -1.58
C GLN A 327 -1.75 16.99 -2.55
N ARG A 328 -0.52 16.53 -2.72
CA ARG A 328 -0.21 15.39 -3.58
C ARG A 328 0.80 14.46 -2.94
N ARG A 329 0.59 13.17 -3.11
CA ARG A 329 1.61 12.16 -2.83
C ARG A 329 2.74 12.29 -3.85
N VAL A 330 3.96 12.38 -3.34
CA VAL A 330 5.20 12.47 -4.14
C VAL A 330 6.21 11.44 -3.68
N GLY A 331 7.07 11.02 -4.58
CA GLY A 331 8.30 10.33 -4.24
C GLY A 331 9.39 11.34 -3.86
N LEU A 332 10.27 10.96 -2.94
CA LEU A 332 11.40 11.74 -2.46
C LEU A 332 12.68 10.93 -2.57
N THR A 333 13.69 11.48 -3.24
CA THR A 333 15.04 10.92 -3.27
C THR A 333 15.97 11.83 -2.48
N PHE A 334 16.70 11.26 -1.53
CA PHE A 334 17.63 12.02 -0.69
C PHE A 334 18.94 12.25 -1.42
N THR A 335 19.42 13.50 -1.43
CA THR A 335 20.70 13.90 -2.01
C THR A 335 21.80 14.00 -0.97
N GLY A 336 21.43 14.08 0.32
CA GLY A 336 22.36 14.13 1.45
C GLY A 336 22.43 12.80 2.21
N LYS A 337 23.52 12.60 2.96
CA LYS A 337 23.68 11.47 3.90
C LYS A 337 22.85 11.69 5.16
N GLY A 338 22.11 10.67 5.60
CA GLY A 338 21.30 10.74 6.81
C GLY A 338 20.63 9.41 7.15
N ALA A 339 19.96 9.36 8.29
CA ALA A 339 19.07 8.25 8.60
C ALA A 339 17.87 8.24 7.62
N PRO A 340 17.35 7.07 7.25
CA PRO A 340 16.13 6.99 6.47
C PRO A 340 14.98 7.73 7.17
N ALA A 341 14.24 8.53 6.44
CA ALA A 341 13.01 9.12 6.95
C ALA A 341 11.99 8.01 7.25
N ARG A 342 11.11 8.28 8.20
CA ARG A 342 10.01 7.40 8.59
C ARG A 342 8.71 8.22 8.60
N GLN A 343 7.61 7.53 8.71
CA GLN A 343 6.31 8.16 8.89
C GLN A 343 6.39 9.29 9.93
N HIS A 344 5.71 10.39 9.66
CA HIS A 344 5.70 11.63 10.46
C HIS A 344 7.00 12.45 10.45
N SER A 345 7.99 12.12 9.60
CA SER A 345 9.09 13.06 9.33
C SER A 345 8.58 14.27 8.55
N LEU A 346 8.95 15.49 8.98
CA LEU A 346 8.45 16.70 8.35
C LEU A 346 9.09 16.92 6.98
N ILE A 347 8.29 17.37 6.02
CA ILE A 347 8.79 17.87 4.74
C ILE A 347 8.72 19.39 4.78
N LEU A 348 9.85 20.04 4.52
CA LEU A 348 10.01 21.49 4.60
C LEU A 348 10.41 22.03 3.22
N ASP A 349 10.03 23.28 2.94
CA ASP A 349 10.62 24.01 1.82
C ASP A 349 12.09 24.42 2.12
N THR A 350 12.76 25.07 1.19
CA THR A 350 14.15 25.52 1.35
C THR A 350 14.32 26.61 2.42
N ASP A 351 13.24 27.32 2.76
CA ASP A 351 13.23 28.35 3.81
C ASP A 351 12.97 27.75 5.20
N GLY A 352 12.60 26.47 5.27
CA GLY A 352 12.37 25.73 6.51
C GLY A 352 10.92 25.74 6.98
N ASN A 353 9.95 26.16 6.16
CA ASN A 353 8.53 26.09 6.45
C ASN A 353 8.02 24.68 6.19
N GLN A 354 7.15 24.16 7.04
CA GLN A 354 6.52 22.86 6.82
C GLN A 354 5.53 22.94 5.66
N ILE A 355 5.73 22.06 4.68
CA ILE A 355 4.88 21.93 3.47
C ILE A 355 4.25 20.56 3.33
N GLY A 356 4.60 19.62 4.20
CA GLY A 356 4.07 18.26 4.13
C GLY A 356 4.66 17.32 5.17
N GLU A 357 4.41 16.02 4.96
CA GLU A 357 4.84 14.95 5.86
C GLU A 357 5.17 13.68 5.09
N VAL A 358 6.18 12.95 5.54
CA VAL A 358 6.54 11.62 5.02
C VAL A 358 5.55 10.58 5.55
N THR A 359 5.08 9.73 4.67
CA THR A 359 4.17 8.62 4.99
C THR A 359 4.89 7.27 5.01
N SER A 360 5.85 7.08 4.11
CA SER A 360 6.68 5.87 4.03
C SER A 360 8.10 6.24 3.66
N GLY A 361 9.10 5.54 4.21
CA GLY A 361 10.47 5.82 3.86
C GLY A 361 11.45 4.75 4.34
N GLY A 362 12.53 4.58 3.60
CA GLY A 362 13.53 3.56 3.87
C GLY A 362 14.79 3.75 3.03
N PHE A 363 15.75 2.87 3.25
CA PHE A 363 16.91 2.74 2.37
C PHE A 363 16.54 1.81 1.21
N SER A 364 16.81 2.23 -0.03
CA SER A 364 16.64 1.38 -1.22
C SER A 364 17.92 0.58 -1.46
N PRO A 365 17.86 -0.76 -1.36
CA PRO A 365 19.01 -1.63 -1.68
C PRO A 365 19.43 -1.55 -3.15
N VAL A 366 18.50 -1.28 -4.06
CA VAL A 366 18.80 -1.16 -5.50
C VAL A 366 19.47 0.17 -5.81
N LEU A 367 18.92 1.27 -5.30
CA LEU A 367 19.44 2.61 -5.60
C LEU A 367 20.61 3.03 -4.70
N GLN A 368 20.88 2.28 -3.62
CA GLN A 368 21.88 2.62 -2.60
C GLN A 368 21.68 4.02 -2.01
N LYS A 369 20.40 4.40 -1.84
CA LYS A 369 19.98 5.73 -1.36
C LYS A 369 18.76 5.62 -0.46
N ASN A 370 18.57 6.62 0.38
CA ASN A 370 17.32 6.80 1.06
C ASN A 370 16.25 7.30 0.07
N ILE A 371 15.08 6.72 0.14
CA ILE A 371 13.87 7.13 -0.60
C ILE A 371 12.71 7.24 0.37
N ALA A 372 11.72 8.04 0.01
CA ALA A 372 10.49 8.15 0.79
C ALA A 372 9.30 8.50 -0.10
N MET A 373 8.10 8.27 0.41
CA MET A 373 6.87 8.84 -0.10
C MET A 373 6.28 9.75 0.97
N GLY A 374 5.54 10.76 0.55
CA GLY A 374 4.87 11.68 1.45
C GLY A 374 3.91 12.59 0.72
N TYR A 375 3.11 13.32 1.47
CA TYR A 375 2.23 14.34 0.92
C TYR A 375 2.87 15.70 1.07
N VAL A 376 2.80 16.51 0.03
CA VAL A 376 3.21 17.90 0.05
C VAL A 376 2.08 18.78 -0.50
N ALA A 377 2.02 20.02 -0.05
CA ALA A 377 1.15 21.03 -0.65
C ALA A 377 1.39 21.05 -2.18
N LYS A 378 0.33 21.13 -2.96
CA LYS A 378 0.37 20.92 -4.40
C LYS A 378 1.40 21.78 -5.15
N ALA A 379 1.64 23.00 -4.67
CA ALA A 379 2.63 23.90 -5.26
C ALA A 379 4.04 23.30 -5.30
N PHE A 380 4.37 22.38 -4.39
CA PHE A 380 5.68 21.73 -4.25
C PHE A 380 5.73 20.32 -4.87
N ALA A 381 4.65 19.84 -5.49
CA ALA A 381 4.55 18.44 -5.96
C ALA A 381 5.25 18.17 -7.32
N LYS A 382 5.79 19.20 -7.98
CA LYS A 382 6.47 19.02 -9.29
C LYS A 382 7.78 18.26 -9.10
N ALA A 383 8.00 17.22 -9.91
CA ALA A 383 9.26 16.47 -9.90
C ALA A 383 10.46 17.39 -10.13
N GLY A 384 11.52 17.20 -9.35
CA GLY A 384 12.72 18.05 -9.35
C GLY A 384 12.65 19.24 -8.37
N THR A 385 11.57 19.39 -7.58
CA THR A 385 11.49 20.43 -6.54
C THR A 385 12.42 20.06 -5.39
N GLU A 386 13.33 20.97 -5.05
CA GLU A 386 14.24 20.85 -3.91
C GLU A 386 13.49 21.13 -2.61
N LEU A 387 13.77 20.35 -1.59
CA LEU A 387 13.16 20.45 -0.28
C LEU A 387 14.04 19.81 0.80
N LEU A 388 13.63 19.95 2.05
CA LEU A 388 14.31 19.37 3.21
C LEU A 388 13.38 18.37 3.89
N VAL A 389 13.94 17.27 4.36
CA VAL A 389 13.21 16.32 5.21
C VAL A 389 13.84 16.33 6.60
N GLU A 390 13.02 16.64 7.62
CA GLU A 390 13.48 16.66 8.99
C GLU A 390 13.17 15.34 9.69
N THR A 391 14.23 14.62 10.04
CA THR A 391 14.15 13.35 10.76
C THR A 391 14.93 13.47 12.06
N ARG A 392 14.28 13.26 13.19
CA ARG A 392 14.90 13.37 14.55
C ARG A 392 15.65 14.68 14.74
N GLY A 393 15.07 15.80 14.29
CA GLY A 393 15.65 17.13 14.42
C GLY A 393 16.80 17.45 13.45
N LYS A 394 17.13 16.52 12.53
CA LYS A 394 18.15 16.73 11.50
C LYS A 394 17.51 16.89 10.14
N ARG A 395 17.79 18.00 9.48
CA ARG A 395 17.33 18.29 8.10
C ARG A 395 18.28 17.70 7.08
N THR A 396 17.72 16.95 6.13
CA THR A 396 18.47 16.31 5.04
C THR A 396 17.90 16.77 3.72
N PRO A 397 18.72 17.24 2.77
CA PRO A 397 18.25 17.63 1.44
C PRO A 397 17.67 16.44 0.67
N ALA A 398 16.56 16.71 0.00
CA ALA A 398 15.87 15.75 -0.87
C ALA A 398 15.24 16.48 -2.06
N VAL A 399 14.88 15.72 -3.09
CA VAL A 399 14.16 16.22 -4.26
C VAL A 399 12.92 15.38 -4.50
N THR A 400 11.85 16.03 -4.96
CA THR A 400 10.67 15.31 -5.43
C THR A 400 11.02 14.49 -6.67
N THR A 401 10.61 13.21 -6.69
CA THR A 401 10.99 12.25 -7.73
C THR A 401 9.74 11.54 -8.25
N LYS A 402 9.72 11.27 -9.56
CA LYS A 402 8.68 10.41 -10.13
C LYS A 402 8.79 9.00 -9.60
N MET A 403 7.64 8.36 -9.35
CA MET A 403 7.55 6.94 -9.01
C MET A 403 7.08 6.14 -10.25
N PRO A 404 7.47 4.87 -10.37
CA PRO A 404 8.29 4.09 -9.43
C PRO A 404 9.73 4.59 -9.32
N PHE A 405 10.41 4.35 -8.17
CA PHE A 405 11.83 4.68 -7.99
C PHE A 405 12.74 3.70 -8.73
N VAL A 406 12.34 2.43 -8.76
CA VAL A 406 12.95 1.34 -9.51
C VAL A 406 11.94 0.88 -10.57
N ASN A 407 12.39 0.73 -11.82
CA ASN A 407 11.52 0.33 -12.92
C ASN A 407 10.86 -1.01 -12.64
N THR A 408 9.58 -1.11 -13.02
CA THR A 408 8.81 -2.35 -12.89
C THR A 408 9.07 -3.28 -14.08
N THR A 409 9.03 -4.59 -13.83
CA THR A 409 9.34 -5.64 -14.82
C THR A 409 8.15 -6.58 -15.07
N TYR A 410 6.94 -6.07 -14.97
CA TYR A 410 5.73 -6.86 -15.18
C TYR A 410 5.68 -7.52 -16.58
N TYR A 411 5.31 -8.78 -16.62
CA TYR A 411 5.13 -9.50 -17.89
C TYR A 411 3.85 -9.05 -18.59
N LYS A 412 4.01 -8.33 -19.68
CA LYS A 412 2.93 -7.79 -20.51
C LYS A 412 2.99 -8.36 -21.91
N PRO A 413 1.87 -8.33 -22.68
CA PRO A 413 1.93 -8.63 -24.10
C PRO A 413 2.97 -7.75 -24.80
N ALA A 414 3.62 -8.27 -25.81
CA ALA A 414 4.42 -7.44 -26.72
C ALA A 414 3.50 -6.40 -27.37
N GLU A 415 3.94 -5.14 -27.39
CA GLU A 415 3.22 -4.03 -28.05
C GLU A 415 3.22 -4.20 -29.56
#